data_5a170c54a1402f4f7e67d688ab59b6b3
#
_entry.id   5a170c54a1402f4f7e67d688ab59b6b3
#
_cell.length_a   1.000
_cell.length_b   1.000
_cell.length_c   1.000
_cell.angle_alpha   90.00
_cell.angle_beta   90.00
_cell.angle_gamma   90.00
#
_symmetry.space_group_name_H-M   'P 1'
#
loop_
_entity.id
_entity.type
_entity.pdbx_description
1 polymer ?
#
loop_
_entity_poly.entity_id
_entity_poly.type
_entity_poly.pdbx_seq_one_letter_code
_entity_poly.pdbx_strand_id
1 'polypeptide(L)'
;MEDFYAAKGIQHKLSAPYSQWQDHTAERSTRTIGEMTLTTLIHANLPRKAWGWATLHAIEVLNRTTDSPAVNAKANAKPNASRLEKWRGMALPTQTRGLYPFGCLALKHIPAQLRNKLDAHAAQMVYLGIEPQSRVLLGSLYDLATCVSAEVTFVESEFPFRKQDTGTHH
;
A
#
# COMPACT_ATOMS: atom_id res chain seq x y z
N MET A 1 26.80 9.65 16.72
CA MET A 1 25.92 8.62 16.15
C MET A 1 26.15 7.25 16.75
N GLU A 2 27.39 6.83 16.96
CA GLU A 2 27.73 5.54 17.57
C GLU A 2 27.15 5.38 18.97
N ASP A 3 27.23 6.43 19.82
CA ASP A 3 26.64 6.44 21.16
C ASP A 3 25.13 6.21 21.18
N PHE A 4 24.43 6.71 20.16
CA PHE A 4 23.00 6.47 20.01
C PHE A 4 22.69 5.00 19.68
N TYR A 5 23.49 4.40 18.80
CA TYR A 5 23.33 2.99 18.45
C TYR A 5 23.63 2.08 19.63
N ALA A 6 24.70 2.36 20.36
CA ALA A 6 25.09 1.62 21.56
C ALA A 6 24.00 1.70 22.65
N ALA A 7 23.46 2.90 22.92
CA ALA A 7 22.39 3.12 23.90
C ALA A 7 21.08 2.39 23.54
N LYS A 8 20.85 2.11 22.26
CA LYS A 8 19.66 1.39 21.76
C LYS A 8 19.90 -0.10 21.49
N GLY A 9 21.11 -0.61 21.79
CA GLY A 9 21.47 -1.99 21.50
C GLY A 9 21.54 -2.32 20.00
N ILE A 10 21.73 -1.32 19.14
CA ILE A 10 21.81 -1.47 17.70
C ILE A 10 23.28 -1.68 17.31
N GLN A 11 23.58 -2.80 16.66
CA GLN A 11 24.91 -3.03 16.07
C GLN A 11 24.98 -2.38 14.70
N HIS A 12 25.77 -1.34 14.58
CA HIS A 12 26.09 -0.73 13.29
C HIS A 12 27.22 -1.50 12.62
N LYS A 13 26.92 -2.19 11.52
CA LYS A 13 27.92 -2.90 10.71
C LYS A 13 28.06 -2.18 9.38
N LEU A 14 29.28 -1.74 9.09
CA LEU A 14 29.62 -1.16 7.80
C LEU A 14 30.02 -2.26 6.84
N SER A 15 29.55 -2.20 5.60
CA SER A 15 30.07 -3.02 4.53
C SER A 15 31.50 -2.60 4.18
N ALA A 16 32.35 -3.56 3.83
CA ALA A 16 33.71 -3.24 3.39
C ALA A 16 33.69 -2.44 2.07
N PRO A 17 34.66 -1.53 1.84
CA PRO A 17 34.76 -0.82 0.58
C PRO A 17 34.74 -1.81 -0.60
N TYR A 18 33.98 -1.49 -1.65
CA TYR A 18 33.82 -2.31 -2.87
C TYR A 18 33.14 -3.68 -2.66
N SER A 19 32.48 -3.90 -1.50
CA SER A 19 31.81 -5.17 -1.16
C SER A 19 30.28 -5.04 -1.22
N GLN A 20 29.73 -4.58 -2.35
CA GLN A 20 28.28 -4.40 -2.57
C GLN A 20 27.47 -5.69 -2.31
N TRP A 21 28.09 -6.86 -2.46
CA TRP A 21 27.47 -8.15 -2.20
C TRP A 21 27.05 -8.37 -0.73
N GLN A 22 27.55 -7.54 0.20
CA GLN A 22 27.17 -7.61 1.62
C GLN A 22 25.78 -6.99 1.90
N ASP A 23 25.25 -6.16 0.99
CA ASP A 23 23.97 -5.47 1.14
C ASP A 23 22.80 -6.18 0.44
N HIS A 24 22.94 -7.45 0.11
CA HIS A 24 21.94 -8.23 -0.63
C HIS A 24 20.52 -8.15 -0.11
N THR A 25 20.32 -8.01 1.22
CA THR A 25 18.98 -7.97 1.81
C THR A 25 18.29 -6.66 1.49
N ALA A 26 19.00 -5.54 1.60
CA ALA A 26 18.47 -4.21 1.29
C ALA A 26 18.19 -4.07 -0.21
N GLU A 27 19.15 -4.47 -1.06
CA GLU A 27 19.00 -4.45 -2.53
C GLU A 27 17.80 -5.29 -2.98
N ARG A 28 17.68 -6.53 -2.47
CA ARG A 28 16.57 -7.42 -2.80
C ARG A 28 15.23 -6.85 -2.36
N SER A 29 15.16 -6.25 -1.17
CA SER A 29 13.94 -5.61 -0.68
C SER A 29 13.54 -4.41 -1.54
N THR A 30 14.51 -3.56 -1.90
CA THR A 30 14.29 -2.40 -2.77
C THR A 30 13.80 -2.82 -4.15
N ARG A 31 14.41 -3.85 -4.73
CA ARG A 31 14.01 -4.43 -6.00
C ARG A 31 12.58 -4.97 -5.95
N THR A 32 12.25 -5.75 -4.93
CA THR A 32 10.90 -6.30 -4.76
C THR A 32 9.85 -5.19 -4.65
N ILE A 33 10.10 -4.15 -3.85
CA ILE A 33 9.20 -3.00 -3.73
C ILE A 33 9.05 -2.28 -5.07
N GLY A 34 10.14 -2.08 -5.80
CA GLY A 34 10.13 -1.45 -7.12
C GLY A 34 9.31 -2.24 -8.14
N GLU A 35 9.48 -3.54 -8.21
CA GLU A 35 8.72 -4.45 -9.09
C GLU A 35 7.22 -4.44 -8.73
N MET A 36 6.88 -4.49 -7.44
CA MET A 36 5.49 -4.38 -6.98
C MET A 36 4.89 -3.02 -7.32
N THR A 37 5.63 -1.93 -7.13
CA THR A 37 5.18 -0.57 -7.48
C THR A 37 4.85 -0.46 -8.96
N LEU A 38 5.75 -0.95 -9.82
CA LEU A 38 5.56 -0.91 -11.27
C LEU A 38 4.35 -1.74 -11.69
N THR A 39 4.25 -2.97 -11.19
CA THR A 39 3.14 -3.87 -11.48
C THR A 39 1.80 -3.25 -11.07
N THR A 40 1.74 -2.64 -9.90
CA THR A 40 0.56 -1.97 -9.35
C THR A 40 0.12 -0.79 -10.21
N LEU A 41 1.08 0.04 -10.67
CA LEU A 41 0.81 1.16 -11.57
C LEU A 41 0.28 0.71 -12.92
N ILE A 42 0.92 -0.30 -13.52
CA ILE A 42 0.50 -0.87 -14.81
C ILE A 42 -0.90 -1.47 -14.68
N HIS A 43 -1.14 -2.25 -13.62
CA HIS A 43 -2.44 -2.86 -13.37
C HIS A 43 -3.55 -1.82 -13.28
N ALA A 44 -3.34 -0.73 -12.57
CA ALA A 44 -4.33 0.35 -12.41
C ALA A 44 -4.40 1.31 -13.60
N ASN A 45 -3.44 1.23 -14.53
CA ASN A 45 -3.22 2.17 -15.63
C ASN A 45 -3.12 3.64 -15.16
N LEU A 46 -2.55 3.84 -13.98
CA LEU A 46 -2.34 5.16 -13.42
C LEU A 46 -1.10 5.84 -14.01
N PRO A 47 -1.09 7.18 -14.14
CA PRO A 47 0.07 7.90 -14.64
C PRO A 47 1.27 7.74 -13.70
N ARG A 48 2.48 7.86 -14.26
CA ARG A 48 3.74 7.69 -13.51
C ARG A 48 3.85 8.59 -12.29
N LYS A 49 3.23 9.77 -12.30
CA LYS A 49 3.20 10.68 -11.14
C LYS A 49 2.60 10.06 -9.87
N ALA A 50 1.84 8.98 -10.00
CA ALA A 50 1.27 8.22 -8.88
C ALA A 50 2.26 7.23 -8.23
N TRP A 51 3.52 7.17 -8.68
CA TRP A 51 4.51 6.18 -8.24
C TRP A 51 4.74 6.18 -6.71
N GLY A 52 4.74 7.35 -6.08
CA GLY A 52 4.96 7.47 -4.64
C GLY A 52 3.85 6.77 -3.84
N TRP A 53 2.59 6.98 -4.20
CA TRP A 53 1.44 6.32 -3.57
C TRP A 53 1.43 4.81 -3.84
N ALA A 54 1.77 4.41 -5.07
CA ALA A 54 1.89 3.00 -5.42
C ALA A 54 3.00 2.29 -4.62
N THR A 55 4.12 2.99 -4.35
CA THR A 55 5.21 2.46 -3.51
C THR A 55 4.75 2.30 -2.06
N LEU A 56 4.08 3.28 -1.50
CA LEU A 56 3.52 3.19 -0.14
C LEU A 56 2.51 2.05 -0.03
N HIS A 57 1.64 1.90 -1.02
CA HIS A 57 0.70 0.79 -1.07
C HIS A 57 1.41 -0.57 -1.16
N ALA A 58 2.43 -0.70 -2.01
CA ALA A 58 3.23 -1.92 -2.12
C ALA A 58 3.89 -2.30 -0.79
N ILE A 59 4.42 -1.32 -0.04
CA ILE A 59 4.99 -1.53 1.28
C ILE A 59 3.92 -1.99 2.28
N GLU A 60 2.73 -1.38 2.26
CA GLU A 60 1.61 -1.80 3.12
C GLU A 60 1.17 -3.24 2.82
N VAL A 61 1.04 -3.60 1.54
CA VAL A 61 0.75 -4.98 1.13
C VAL A 61 1.82 -5.93 1.65
N LEU A 62 3.10 -5.60 1.43
CA LEU A 62 4.23 -6.44 1.83
C LEU A 62 4.30 -6.65 3.35
N ASN A 63 3.96 -5.62 4.13
CA ASN A 63 3.97 -5.67 5.59
C ASN A 63 2.79 -6.47 6.16
N ARG A 64 1.66 -6.53 5.45
CA ARG A 64 0.44 -7.21 5.90
C ARG A 64 0.28 -8.62 5.34
N THR A 65 1.03 -8.96 4.29
CA THR A 65 1.06 -10.32 3.76
C THR A 65 1.95 -11.21 4.62
N THR A 66 1.64 -12.51 4.63
CA THR A 66 2.46 -13.49 5.34
C THR A 66 3.80 -13.66 4.64
N ASP A 67 4.87 -13.63 5.39
CA ASP A 67 6.15 -14.10 4.87
C ASP A 67 6.05 -15.61 4.57
N SER A 68 6.73 -16.03 3.50
CA SER A 68 7.04 -17.45 3.31
C SER A 68 7.65 -18.01 4.61
N PRO A 69 7.35 -19.26 5.02
CA PRO A 69 7.83 -19.80 6.27
C PRO A 69 9.34 -19.63 6.33
N ALA A 70 9.80 -18.77 7.22
CA ALA A 70 11.21 -18.56 7.42
C ALA A 70 11.79 -19.88 7.96
N VAL A 71 12.79 -20.42 7.27
CA VAL A 71 13.55 -21.62 7.63
C VAL A 71 14.11 -21.55 9.06
N ASN A 72 14.03 -20.40 9.73
CA ASN A 72 14.53 -20.11 11.07
C ASN A 72 13.48 -19.47 11.98
N ALA A 73 12.19 -19.81 11.84
CA ALA A 73 11.18 -19.35 12.79
C ALA A 73 11.50 -19.92 14.18
N LYS A 74 11.75 -19.05 15.17
CA LYS A 74 11.86 -19.47 16.58
C LYS A 74 10.61 -20.28 16.93
N ALA A 75 10.78 -21.36 17.69
CA ALA A 75 9.76 -22.38 17.99
C ALA A 75 8.39 -21.86 18.51
N ASN A 76 8.29 -20.59 18.87
CA ASN A 76 7.07 -19.93 19.38
C ASN A 76 6.45 -18.89 18.42
N ALA A 77 6.95 -18.73 17.20
CA ALA A 77 6.34 -17.82 16.24
C ALA A 77 5.13 -18.49 15.58
N LYS A 78 3.98 -17.79 15.53
CA LYS A 78 2.82 -18.25 14.75
C LYS A 78 3.27 -18.47 13.31
N PRO A 79 3.04 -19.66 12.71
CA PRO A 79 3.62 -20.04 11.43
C PRO A 79 3.21 -19.16 10.24
N ASN A 80 2.18 -18.31 10.40
CA ASN A 80 1.63 -17.46 9.34
C ASN A 80 1.52 -15.99 9.75
N ALA A 81 2.33 -15.52 10.70
CA ALA A 81 2.30 -14.11 11.10
C ALA A 81 2.90 -13.20 10.02
N SER A 82 2.22 -12.11 9.70
CA SER A 82 2.73 -11.06 8.81
C SER A 82 3.95 -10.35 9.40
N ARG A 83 4.70 -9.63 8.56
CA ARG A 83 5.85 -8.81 9.04
C ARG A 83 5.41 -7.80 10.09
N LEU A 84 4.26 -7.18 9.88
CA LEU A 84 3.71 -6.18 10.79
C LEU A 84 3.31 -6.79 12.14
N GLU A 85 2.76 -8.00 12.15
CA GLU A 85 2.45 -8.73 13.39
C GLU A 85 3.72 -9.12 14.16
N LYS A 86 4.74 -9.57 13.45
CA LYS A 86 6.05 -9.88 14.05
C LYS A 86 6.68 -8.64 14.68
N TRP A 87 6.57 -7.49 14.01
CA TRP A 87 7.10 -6.22 14.49
C TRP A 87 6.35 -5.70 15.73
N ARG A 88 5.02 -5.74 15.71
CA ARG A 88 4.17 -5.26 16.81
C ARG A 88 4.07 -6.23 17.98
N GLY A 89 4.43 -7.49 17.79
CA GLY A 89 4.29 -8.55 18.80
C GLY A 89 2.84 -8.93 19.12
N MET A 90 1.87 -8.48 18.29
CA MET A 90 0.44 -8.74 18.47
C MET A 90 -0.20 -9.15 17.15
N ALA A 91 -1.23 -10.01 17.23
CA ALA A 91 -2.02 -10.37 16.06
C ALA A 91 -2.79 -9.16 15.52
N LEU A 92 -2.75 -8.98 14.22
CA LEU A 92 -3.65 -8.04 13.56
C LEU A 92 -5.05 -8.63 13.47
N PRO A 93 -6.12 -7.82 13.50
CA PRO A 93 -7.46 -8.29 13.18
C PRO A 93 -7.42 -9.00 11.83
N THR A 94 -8.04 -10.17 11.74
CA THR A 94 -8.03 -11.06 10.55
C THR A 94 -8.59 -10.37 9.29
N GLN A 95 -9.34 -9.29 9.46
CA GLN A 95 -9.74 -8.44 8.37
C GLN A 95 -8.61 -7.48 8.07
N THR A 96 -8.03 -7.61 6.88
CA THR A 96 -7.17 -6.62 6.24
C THR A 96 -7.98 -5.34 5.94
N ARG A 97 -8.63 -4.77 6.97
CA ARG A 97 -9.43 -3.56 6.82
C ARG A 97 -8.58 -2.49 6.14
N GLY A 98 -9.00 -2.14 4.93
CA GLY A 98 -8.43 -1.04 4.19
C GLY A 98 -7.36 -1.42 3.16
N LEU A 99 -7.05 -2.68 2.92
CA LEU A 99 -6.23 -3.11 1.78
C LEU A 99 -7.15 -3.44 0.60
N TYR A 100 -7.33 -2.45 -0.25
CA TYR A 100 -8.08 -2.57 -1.50
C TYR A 100 -7.12 -2.55 -2.69
N PRO A 101 -7.52 -3.04 -3.87
CA PRO A 101 -6.69 -2.95 -5.08
C PRO A 101 -6.35 -1.50 -5.40
N PHE A 102 -5.06 -1.19 -5.51
CA PHE A 102 -4.59 0.16 -5.84
C PHE A 102 -5.19 0.64 -7.17
N GLY A 103 -5.74 1.85 -7.16
CA GLY A 103 -6.36 2.42 -8.35
C GLY A 103 -7.78 1.96 -8.63
N CYS A 104 -8.42 1.18 -7.75
CA CYS A 104 -9.84 0.83 -7.90
C CYS A 104 -10.75 2.03 -7.68
N LEU A 105 -11.97 1.94 -8.19
CA LEU A 105 -13.00 2.97 -8.01
C LEU A 105 -13.40 3.05 -6.53
N ALA A 106 -13.41 4.25 -6.01
CA ALA A 106 -13.81 4.58 -4.66
C ALA A 106 -14.92 5.64 -4.67
N LEU A 107 -15.99 5.37 -3.99
CA LEU A 107 -17.14 6.27 -3.84
C LEU A 107 -17.05 6.96 -2.49
N LYS A 108 -16.58 8.21 -2.49
CA LYS A 108 -16.49 9.04 -1.30
C LYS A 108 -17.87 9.58 -0.96
N HIS A 109 -18.39 9.29 0.24
CA HIS A 109 -19.66 9.83 0.71
C HIS A 109 -19.60 11.36 0.85
N ILE A 110 -20.66 12.04 0.37
CA ILE A 110 -20.83 13.49 0.54
C ILE A 110 -21.88 13.70 1.64
N PRO A 111 -21.50 14.31 2.79
CA PRO A 111 -22.44 14.60 3.87
C PRO A 111 -23.66 15.40 3.41
N ALA A 112 -24.81 15.15 4.02
CA ALA A 112 -26.07 15.80 3.65
C ALA A 112 -26.02 17.35 3.73
N GLN A 113 -25.18 17.88 4.64
CA GLN A 113 -24.99 19.33 4.82
C GLN A 113 -24.28 20.00 3.63
N LEU A 114 -23.56 19.24 2.81
CA LEU A 114 -22.75 19.74 1.68
C LEU A 114 -23.42 19.51 0.32
N ARG A 115 -24.68 19.06 0.29
CA ARG A 115 -25.37 18.74 -0.96
C ARG A 115 -26.79 19.30 -0.98
N ASN A 116 -27.27 19.62 -2.17
CA ASN A 116 -28.66 19.96 -2.41
C ASN A 116 -29.51 18.69 -2.60
N LYS A 117 -30.83 18.85 -2.59
CA LYS A 117 -31.82 17.74 -2.64
C LYS A 117 -31.65 16.79 -3.83
N LEU A 118 -31.11 17.29 -4.95
CA LEU A 118 -30.93 16.53 -6.19
C LEU A 118 -29.43 16.20 -6.50
N ASP A 119 -28.53 16.57 -5.63
CA ASP A 119 -27.09 16.29 -5.84
C ASP A 119 -26.75 14.82 -5.59
N ALA A 120 -25.70 14.37 -6.23
CA ALA A 120 -25.15 13.03 -6.05
C ALA A 120 -24.74 12.79 -4.59
N HIS A 121 -25.02 11.60 -4.08
CA HIS A 121 -24.72 11.21 -2.69
C HIS A 121 -23.25 10.82 -2.48
N ALA A 122 -22.52 10.54 -3.56
CA ALA A 122 -21.12 10.16 -3.52
C ALA A 122 -20.35 10.77 -4.71
N ALA A 123 -19.08 11.06 -4.47
CA ALA A 123 -18.15 11.48 -5.51
C ALA A 123 -17.29 10.27 -5.92
N GLN A 124 -17.12 10.09 -7.23
CA GLN A 124 -16.23 9.08 -7.78
C GLN A 124 -14.78 9.53 -7.66
N MET A 125 -13.96 8.68 -7.10
CA MET A 125 -12.54 8.91 -6.86
C MET A 125 -11.74 7.62 -7.11
N VAL A 126 -10.42 7.71 -7.10
CA VAL A 126 -9.53 6.56 -7.22
C VAL A 126 -8.85 6.30 -5.87
N TYR A 127 -8.76 5.03 -5.48
CA TYR A 127 -8.06 4.63 -4.27
C TYR A 127 -6.54 4.68 -4.45
N LEU A 128 -5.84 5.40 -3.56
CA LEU A 128 -4.39 5.57 -3.59
C LEU A 128 -3.66 4.98 -2.37
N GLY A 129 -4.38 4.59 -1.33
CA GLY A 129 -3.77 4.00 -0.15
C GLY A 129 -4.49 4.31 1.15
N ILE A 130 -3.83 4.01 2.25
CA ILE A 130 -4.31 4.25 3.60
C ILE A 130 -3.36 5.21 4.30
N GLU A 131 -3.92 6.18 5.00
CA GLU A 131 -3.19 7.05 5.89
C GLU A 131 -3.17 6.53 7.33
N PRO A 132 -2.25 7.03 8.17
CA PRO A 132 -2.33 6.82 9.60
C PRO A 132 -3.74 7.14 10.13
N GLN A 133 -4.20 6.41 11.13
CA GLN A 133 -5.55 6.52 11.72
C GLN A 133 -6.67 5.89 10.85
N SER A 134 -6.34 4.94 9.96
CA SER A 134 -7.32 4.18 9.16
C SER A 134 -8.18 5.02 8.22
N ARG A 135 -7.71 6.21 7.83
CA ARG A 135 -8.35 7.03 6.82
C ARG A 135 -7.87 6.63 5.43
N VAL A 136 -8.74 6.74 4.46
CA VAL A 136 -8.48 6.36 3.08
C VAL A 136 -7.96 7.56 2.29
N LEU A 137 -6.84 7.40 1.62
CA LEU A 137 -6.31 8.37 0.68
C LEU A 137 -6.91 8.13 -0.70
N LEU A 138 -7.56 9.15 -1.21
CA LEU A 138 -8.26 9.14 -2.50
C LEU A 138 -7.67 10.19 -3.43
N GLY A 139 -7.68 9.90 -4.74
CA GLY A 139 -7.30 10.84 -5.79
C GLY A 139 -8.49 11.20 -6.68
N SER A 140 -8.53 12.43 -7.14
CA SER A 140 -9.48 12.88 -8.17
C SER A 140 -9.24 12.15 -9.49
N LEU A 141 -10.30 11.85 -10.24
CA LEU A 141 -10.21 11.18 -11.53
C LEU A 141 -9.59 12.08 -12.63
N TYR A 142 -9.53 13.38 -12.43
CA TYR A 142 -9.05 14.34 -13.43
C TYR A 142 -7.57 14.67 -13.27
N ASP A 143 -7.17 15.08 -12.08
CA ASP A 143 -5.84 15.63 -11.79
C ASP A 143 -5.05 14.85 -10.75
N LEU A 144 -5.66 13.85 -10.11
CA LEU A 144 -5.15 13.12 -8.95
C LEU A 144 -4.93 14.02 -7.71
N ALA A 145 -5.63 15.17 -7.63
CA ALA A 145 -5.67 15.92 -6.39
C ALA A 145 -6.15 15.03 -5.25
N THR A 146 -5.38 14.97 -4.17
CA THR A 146 -5.61 14.02 -3.09
C THR A 146 -6.54 14.58 -2.03
N CYS A 147 -7.39 13.73 -1.50
CA CYS A 147 -8.15 13.99 -0.29
C CYS A 147 -8.22 12.74 0.59
N VAL A 148 -8.56 12.94 1.85
CA VAL A 148 -8.69 11.85 2.84
C VAL A 148 -10.14 11.75 3.28
N SER A 149 -10.65 10.52 3.39
CA SER A 149 -12.01 10.24 3.86
C SER A 149 -12.05 9.00 4.74
N ALA A 150 -12.96 9.00 5.71
CA ALA A 150 -13.26 7.81 6.53
C ALA A 150 -14.45 7.00 5.96
N GLU A 151 -15.36 7.67 5.26
CA GLU A 151 -16.57 7.04 4.69
C GLU A 151 -16.41 6.88 3.19
N VAL A 152 -16.03 5.66 2.80
CA VAL A 152 -15.76 5.30 1.40
C VAL A 152 -16.31 3.91 1.12
N THR A 153 -17.00 3.78 -0.01
CA THR A 153 -17.40 2.48 -0.56
C THR A 153 -16.50 2.15 -1.74
N PHE A 154 -15.97 0.94 -1.80
CA PHE A 154 -15.05 0.50 -2.85
C PHE A 154 -15.75 -0.40 -3.86
N VAL A 155 -15.40 -0.21 -5.13
CA VAL A 155 -15.75 -1.10 -6.23
C VAL A 155 -14.45 -1.70 -6.75
N GLU A 156 -14.05 -2.83 -6.15
CA GLU A 156 -12.73 -3.45 -6.35
C GLU A 156 -12.50 -3.97 -7.77
N SER A 157 -13.59 -4.24 -8.50
CA SER A 157 -13.53 -4.73 -9.89
C SER A 157 -13.38 -3.62 -10.92
N GLU A 158 -13.58 -2.36 -10.54
CA GLU A 158 -13.56 -1.23 -11.46
C GLU A 158 -12.31 -0.38 -11.28
N PHE A 159 -11.65 -0.09 -12.42
CA PHE A 159 -10.44 0.73 -12.47
C PHE A 159 -10.66 1.90 -13.42
N PRO A 160 -10.96 3.10 -12.92
CA PRO A 160 -11.38 4.24 -13.76
C PRO A 160 -10.34 4.66 -14.81
N PHE A 161 -9.06 4.42 -14.54
CA PHE A 161 -7.97 4.76 -15.46
C PHE A 161 -7.65 3.66 -16.48
N ARG A 162 -8.21 2.46 -16.33
CA ARG A 162 -8.16 1.44 -17.39
C ARG A 162 -9.14 1.87 -18.49
N LYS A 163 -8.64 1.95 -19.73
CA LYS A 163 -9.53 2.02 -20.87
C LYS A 163 -10.38 0.75 -20.83
N GLN A 164 -11.70 0.92 -20.78
CA GLN A 164 -12.58 -0.20 -21.07
C GLN A 164 -12.24 -0.61 -22.51
N ASP A 165 -11.68 -1.79 -22.71
CA ASP A 165 -11.68 -2.42 -24.02
C ASP A 165 -13.14 -2.63 -24.36
N THR A 166 -13.72 -1.67 -25.06
CA THR A 166 -14.97 -1.88 -25.79
C THR A 166 -14.64 -2.90 -26.87
N GLY A 167 -14.72 -4.16 -26.48
CA GLY A 167 -14.59 -5.29 -27.39
C GLY A 167 -15.65 -5.15 -28.47
N THR A 168 -15.26 -4.61 -29.60
CA THR A 168 -15.98 -4.73 -30.84
C THR A 168 -15.81 -6.18 -31.29
N HIS A 169 -16.69 -7.04 -30.79
CA HIS A 169 -16.88 -8.33 -31.43
C HIS A 169 -17.51 -8.05 -32.80
N HIS A 170 -16.68 -8.18 -33.84
CA HIS A 170 -17.12 -8.40 -35.21
C HIS A 170 -17.22 -9.91 -35.46
#